data_15f2f9d2886dcc784ef72542297eac9a
#
_entry.id   15f2f9d2886dcc784ef72542297eac9a
#
_cell.length_a   1.000
_cell.length_b   1.000
_cell.length_c   1.000
_cell.angle_alpha   90.00
_cell.angle_beta   90.00
_cell.angle_gamma   90.00
#
_symmetry.space_group_name_H-M   'P 1'
#
loop_
_entity.id
_entity.type
_entity.pdbx_description
1 polymer ?
#
loop_
_entity_poly.entity_id
_entity_poly.type
_entity_poly.pdbx_seq_one_letter_code
_entity_poly.pdbx_strand_id
1 'polypeptide(L)'
;MRKAGAKTAILFSLFSAILQGCYSFTGGSLPAHLKTIAIPVFDDRSGAGIAQFRAELARALVDRIESQSPLRFTPSMARADALIEGAIISFSDVPGQLSSKTERAKTNRITMVVQVTMEDQLKKSVLFTQPFVGFADYPAGNSVAQQEAIRFALGQIVDGIFDRVVSGW
;
A
#
# COMPACT_ATOMS: atom_id res chain seq x y z
N MET A 1 -41.87 14.95 -44.27
CA MET A 1 -40.64 14.20 -43.87
C MET A 1 -39.64 15.01 -43.01
N ARG A 2 -39.95 16.21 -42.51
CA ARG A 2 -39.01 17.06 -41.72
C ARG A 2 -39.06 16.85 -40.17
N LYS A 3 -40.08 16.16 -39.64
CA LYS A 3 -40.28 15.99 -38.18
C LYS A 3 -39.58 14.79 -37.55
N ALA A 4 -39.12 13.81 -38.36
CA ALA A 4 -38.42 12.63 -37.85
C ALA A 4 -36.96 12.96 -37.47
N GLY A 5 -36.26 13.78 -38.25
CA GLY A 5 -34.86 14.14 -38.00
C GLY A 5 -34.65 14.96 -36.73
N ALA A 6 -35.61 15.83 -36.37
CA ALA A 6 -35.50 16.62 -35.14
C ALA A 6 -35.61 15.76 -33.85
N LYS A 7 -36.47 14.74 -33.88
CA LYS A 7 -36.59 13.80 -32.72
C LYS A 7 -35.36 12.95 -32.55
N THR A 8 -34.73 12.50 -33.65
CA THR A 8 -33.50 11.71 -33.60
C THR A 8 -32.31 12.56 -33.11
N ALA A 9 -32.23 13.83 -33.54
CA ALA A 9 -31.17 14.75 -33.07
C ALA A 9 -31.29 15.06 -31.55
N ILE A 10 -32.53 15.25 -31.07
CA ILE A 10 -32.77 15.48 -29.63
C ILE A 10 -32.41 14.25 -28.80
N LEU A 11 -32.76 13.04 -29.29
CA LEU A 11 -32.43 11.79 -28.61
C LEU A 11 -30.91 11.54 -28.52
N PHE A 12 -30.18 11.88 -29.61
CA PHE A 12 -28.71 11.77 -29.65
C PHE A 12 -28.03 12.80 -28.75
N SER A 13 -28.57 14.04 -28.70
CA SER A 13 -28.07 15.08 -27.78
C SER A 13 -28.29 14.71 -26.30
N LEU A 14 -29.43 14.11 -25.97
CA LEU A 14 -29.76 13.67 -24.62
C LEU A 14 -28.88 12.50 -24.19
N PHE A 15 -28.55 11.57 -25.10
CA PHE A 15 -27.66 10.44 -24.85
C PHE A 15 -26.19 10.89 -24.64
N SER A 16 -25.74 11.93 -25.37
CA SER A 16 -24.40 12.51 -25.22
C SER A 16 -24.21 13.23 -23.87
N ALA A 17 -25.27 13.79 -23.30
CA ALA A 17 -25.22 14.48 -21.99
C ALA A 17 -25.06 13.50 -20.79
N ILE A 18 -25.48 12.25 -20.96
CA ILE A 18 -25.39 11.23 -19.91
C ILE A 18 -23.95 10.66 -19.75
N LEU A 19 -23.12 10.79 -20.80
CA LEU A 19 -21.73 10.32 -20.81
C LEU A 19 -20.72 11.26 -20.15
N GLN A 20 -21.14 12.43 -19.68
CA GLN A 20 -20.28 13.42 -19.01
C GLN A 20 -20.14 13.21 -17.48
N GLY A 21 -20.53 12.05 -16.97
CA GLY A 21 -20.29 11.67 -15.60
C GLY A 21 -18.80 11.41 -15.37
N CYS A 22 -17.99 12.46 -15.18
CA CYS A 22 -16.70 12.33 -14.52
C CYS A 22 -16.97 11.85 -13.08
N TYR A 23 -16.87 10.55 -12.87
CA TYR A 23 -16.93 9.97 -11.55
C TYR A 23 -15.67 10.40 -10.81
N SER A 24 -15.73 11.55 -10.12
CA SER A 24 -14.72 11.94 -9.14
C SER A 24 -14.93 11.08 -7.90
N PHE A 25 -14.18 9.99 -7.83
CA PHE A 25 -14.12 9.15 -6.63
C PHE A 25 -13.32 9.90 -5.56
N THR A 26 -13.95 10.85 -4.90
CA THR A 26 -13.42 11.50 -3.69
C THR A 26 -13.72 10.62 -2.47
N GLY A 27 -13.30 9.36 -2.53
CA GLY A 27 -13.29 8.48 -1.37
C GLY A 27 -12.08 8.78 -0.51
N GLY A 28 -12.31 9.34 0.69
CA GLY A 28 -11.29 9.55 1.69
C GLY A 28 -10.27 10.64 1.33
N SER A 29 -10.53 11.87 1.68
CA SER A 29 -9.54 12.95 1.46
C SER A 29 -8.59 13.00 2.64
N LEU A 30 -7.30 12.90 2.35
CA LEU A 30 -6.23 13.28 3.26
C LEU A 30 -6.57 14.63 3.91
N PRO A 31 -6.40 14.81 5.22
CA PRO A 31 -6.64 16.10 5.86
C PRO A 31 -5.90 17.22 5.13
N ALA A 32 -6.61 18.26 4.70
CA ALA A 32 -6.09 19.30 3.83
C ALA A 32 -4.91 20.10 4.42
N HIS A 33 -4.71 20.02 5.73
CA HIS A 33 -3.60 20.66 6.43
C HIS A 33 -2.29 19.87 6.35
N LEU A 34 -2.33 18.56 6.07
CA LEU A 34 -1.14 17.73 5.92
C LEU A 34 -0.54 17.93 4.53
N LYS A 35 0.68 18.46 4.45
CA LYS A 35 1.42 18.71 3.20
C LYS A 35 2.70 17.91 3.14
N THR A 36 3.33 17.70 4.29
CA THR A 36 4.62 17.01 4.40
C THR A 36 4.52 15.79 5.29
N ILE A 37 5.31 14.77 4.96
CA ILE A 37 5.34 13.50 5.68
C ILE A 37 6.78 13.07 5.92
N ALA A 38 7.08 12.57 7.11
CA ALA A 38 8.32 11.89 7.44
C ALA A 38 8.06 10.39 7.60
N ILE A 39 8.97 9.59 7.06
CA ILE A 39 8.94 8.12 7.12
C ILE A 39 10.35 7.66 7.47
N PRO A 40 10.67 7.49 8.74
CA PRO A 40 11.95 6.91 9.15
C PRO A 40 12.06 5.45 8.71
N VAL A 41 13.27 4.91 8.77
CA VAL A 41 13.49 3.47 8.54
C VAL A 41 12.72 2.69 9.59
N PHE A 42 11.98 1.68 9.15
CA PHE A 42 11.18 0.83 10.03
C PHE A 42 12.06 0.03 11.00
N ASP A 43 11.55 -0.26 12.19
CA ASP A 43 12.21 -1.16 13.15
C ASP A 43 12.06 -2.62 12.72
N ASP A 44 12.97 -3.49 13.20
CA ASP A 44 12.82 -4.94 13.10
C ASP A 44 12.70 -5.54 14.50
N ARG A 45 11.50 -6.01 14.81
CA ARG A 45 11.16 -6.72 16.04
C ARG A 45 10.80 -8.18 15.79
N SER A 46 10.94 -8.64 14.55
CA SER A 46 10.62 -10.03 14.17
C SER A 46 11.66 -11.05 14.65
N GLY A 47 12.89 -10.59 14.91
CA GLY A 47 14.02 -11.47 15.25
C GLY A 47 14.56 -12.28 14.07
N ALA A 48 14.07 -12.09 12.86
CA ALA A 48 14.42 -12.88 11.68
C ALA A 48 15.69 -12.40 10.95
N GLY A 49 16.34 -11.34 11.42
CA GLY A 49 17.56 -10.80 10.81
C GLY A 49 17.36 -10.19 9.42
N ILE A 50 16.17 -9.68 9.14
CA ILE A 50 15.78 -9.12 7.84
C ILE A 50 16.03 -7.61 7.73
N ALA A 51 17.06 -7.11 8.38
CA ALA A 51 17.39 -5.69 8.51
C ALA A 51 17.44 -4.93 7.16
N GLN A 52 17.85 -5.59 6.08
CA GLN A 52 17.91 -5.01 4.73
C GLN A 52 16.54 -4.58 4.20
N PHE A 53 15.47 -5.28 4.57
CA PHE A 53 14.11 -4.98 4.09
C PHE A 53 13.46 -3.81 4.79
N ARG A 54 13.98 -3.37 5.94
CA ARG A 54 13.52 -2.18 6.67
C ARG A 54 13.65 -0.90 5.84
N ALA A 55 14.83 -0.71 5.27
CA ALA A 55 15.12 0.44 4.41
C ALA A 55 14.42 0.34 3.05
N GLU A 56 14.29 -0.87 2.50
CA GLU A 56 13.57 -1.13 1.26
C GLU A 56 12.08 -0.78 1.41
N LEU A 57 11.45 -1.22 2.51
CA LEU A 57 10.06 -0.89 2.83
C LEU A 57 9.83 0.62 2.97
N ALA A 58 10.69 1.31 3.74
CA ALA A 58 10.57 2.75 3.94
C ALA A 58 10.72 3.51 2.62
N ARG A 59 11.70 3.15 1.79
CA ARG A 59 11.92 3.77 0.48
C ARG A 59 10.74 3.53 -0.46
N ALA A 60 10.28 2.28 -0.58
CA ALA A 60 9.14 1.95 -1.44
C ALA A 60 7.86 2.71 -1.03
N LEU A 61 7.64 2.90 0.27
CA LEU A 61 6.52 3.69 0.77
C LEU A 61 6.67 5.18 0.46
N VAL A 62 7.88 5.76 0.59
CA VAL A 62 8.17 7.15 0.19
C VAL A 62 7.86 7.33 -1.29
N ASP A 63 8.43 6.47 -2.16
CA ASP A 63 8.24 6.54 -3.61
C ASP A 63 6.75 6.43 -3.99
N ARG A 64 6.00 5.56 -3.31
CA ARG A 64 4.56 5.39 -3.54
C ARG A 64 3.77 6.63 -3.15
N ILE A 65 4.05 7.20 -1.98
CA ILE A 65 3.36 8.41 -1.48
C ILE A 65 3.66 9.62 -2.35
N GLU A 66 4.93 9.86 -2.71
CA GLU A 66 5.31 11.01 -3.53
C GLU A 66 4.75 10.94 -4.96
N SER A 67 4.65 9.72 -5.52
CA SER A 67 4.16 9.53 -6.89
C SER A 67 2.64 9.60 -7.01
N GLN A 68 1.88 9.25 -5.95
CA GLN A 68 0.44 9.05 -6.03
C GLN A 68 -0.37 9.85 -5.00
N SER A 69 0.26 10.74 -4.24
CA SER A 69 -0.44 11.61 -3.30
C SER A 69 0.09 13.05 -3.35
N PRO A 70 -0.64 14.03 -2.80
CA PRO A 70 -0.17 15.40 -2.69
C PRO A 70 0.87 15.61 -1.59
N LEU A 71 1.16 14.61 -0.75
CA LEU A 71 2.15 14.69 0.32
C LEU A 71 3.57 14.74 -0.25
N ARG A 72 4.43 15.54 0.40
CA ARG A 72 5.85 15.63 0.07
C ARG A 72 6.68 15.04 1.21
N PHE A 73 7.59 14.15 0.84
CA PHE A 73 8.52 13.58 1.81
C PHE A 73 9.47 14.63 2.38
N THR A 74 9.75 14.55 3.67
CA THR A 74 10.79 15.31 4.36
C THR A 74 11.59 14.39 5.27
N PRO A 75 12.94 14.47 5.26
CA PRO A 75 13.76 13.66 6.16
C PRO A 75 13.70 14.15 7.63
N SER A 76 13.15 15.34 7.88
CA SER A 76 13.08 15.92 9.21
C SER A 76 11.75 15.58 9.88
N MET A 77 11.75 14.62 10.80
CA MET A 77 10.57 14.29 11.60
C MET A 77 9.98 15.49 12.33
N ALA A 78 10.84 16.37 12.85
CA ALA A 78 10.39 17.55 13.61
C ALA A 78 9.69 18.64 12.76
N ARG A 79 9.85 18.60 11.43
CA ARG A 79 9.25 19.58 10.50
C ARG A 79 8.16 18.98 9.61
N ALA A 80 7.88 17.69 9.78
CA ALA A 80 6.82 17.02 9.05
C ALA A 80 5.46 17.34 9.67
N ASP A 81 4.43 17.51 8.83
CA ASP A 81 3.05 17.65 9.28
C ASP A 81 2.49 16.29 9.75
N ALA A 82 2.92 15.21 9.10
CA ALA A 82 2.59 13.84 9.45
C ALA A 82 3.84 12.98 9.61
N LEU A 83 3.76 11.98 10.50
CA LEU A 83 4.82 11.01 10.74
C LEU A 83 4.24 9.59 10.60
N ILE A 84 4.89 8.75 9.80
CA ILE A 84 4.62 7.31 9.76
C ILE A 84 5.80 6.59 10.40
N GLU A 85 5.53 5.87 11.47
CA GLU A 85 6.48 4.97 12.11
C GLU A 85 5.96 3.54 12.06
N GLY A 86 6.87 2.58 12.03
CA GLY A 86 6.47 1.18 12.01
C GLY A 86 7.59 0.22 12.39
N ALA A 87 7.17 -1.01 12.65
CA ALA A 87 8.06 -2.12 12.95
C ALA A 87 7.61 -3.39 12.25
N ILE A 88 8.54 -4.14 11.70
CA ILE A 88 8.31 -5.52 11.27
C ILE A 88 8.21 -6.36 12.55
N ILE A 89 7.01 -6.83 12.85
CA ILE A 89 6.74 -7.56 14.11
C ILE A 89 6.72 -9.07 13.94
N SER A 90 6.59 -9.55 12.69
CA SER A 90 6.63 -10.97 12.38
C SER A 90 7.17 -11.19 10.97
N PHE A 91 7.98 -12.20 10.84
CA PHE A 91 8.41 -12.75 9.56
C PHE A 91 8.44 -14.27 9.69
N SER A 92 7.83 -14.98 8.76
CA SER A 92 7.86 -16.43 8.71
C SER A 92 8.10 -16.93 7.29
N ASP A 93 8.85 -18.02 7.17
CA ASP A 93 9.09 -18.77 5.94
C ASP A 93 8.83 -20.23 6.26
N VAL A 94 7.68 -20.74 5.85
CA VAL A 94 7.22 -22.07 6.25
C VAL A 94 6.77 -22.88 5.02
N PRO A 95 6.84 -24.22 5.08
CA PRO A 95 6.29 -25.08 4.04
C PRO A 95 4.81 -24.76 3.78
N GLY A 96 4.46 -24.46 2.52
CA GLY A 96 3.09 -24.17 2.10
C GLY A 96 2.36 -25.43 1.63
N GLN A 97 2.84 -26.06 0.56
CA GLN A 97 2.24 -27.28 -0.01
C GLN A 97 3.21 -28.46 0.05
N LEU A 98 2.72 -29.58 0.54
CA LEU A 98 3.46 -30.85 0.54
C LEU A 98 3.16 -31.66 -0.73
N SER A 99 4.16 -32.38 -1.21
CA SER A 99 3.96 -33.38 -2.26
C SER A 99 3.30 -34.63 -1.67
N SER A 100 2.16 -35.03 -2.22
CA SER A 100 1.47 -36.27 -1.83
C SER A 100 2.28 -37.57 -2.04
N LYS A 101 3.34 -37.51 -2.89
CA LYS A 101 4.17 -38.69 -3.19
C LYS A 101 5.45 -38.76 -2.37
N THR A 102 5.99 -37.63 -1.89
CA THR A 102 7.33 -37.60 -1.28
C THR A 102 7.35 -36.90 0.06
N GLU A 103 6.21 -36.37 0.55
CA GLU A 103 6.06 -35.57 1.78
C GLU A 103 7.00 -34.36 1.84
N ARG A 104 7.63 -33.98 0.72
CA ARG A 104 8.52 -32.82 0.62
C ARG A 104 7.72 -31.58 0.26
N ALA A 105 8.10 -30.45 0.83
CA ALA A 105 7.52 -29.15 0.45
C ALA A 105 7.77 -28.88 -1.03
N LYS A 106 6.72 -28.58 -1.77
CA LYS A 106 6.79 -28.08 -3.15
C LYS A 106 6.94 -26.57 -3.19
N THR A 107 6.28 -25.91 -2.25
CA THR A 107 6.33 -24.46 -2.09
C THR A 107 6.56 -24.12 -0.62
N ASN A 108 7.20 -23.00 -0.41
CA ASN A 108 7.23 -22.32 0.88
C ASN A 108 6.38 -21.05 0.80
N ARG A 109 5.90 -20.59 1.93
CA ARG A 109 5.19 -19.32 2.07
C ARG A 109 5.96 -18.37 2.96
N ILE A 110 6.27 -17.20 2.43
CA ILE A 110 6.68 -16.03 3.20
C ILE A 110 5.42 -15.35 3.72
N THR A 111 5.45 -14.97 4.99
CA THR A 111 4.46 -14.04 5.57
C THR A 111 5.19 -13.01 6.39
N MET A 112 4.87 -11.74 6.18
CA MET A 112 5.44 -10.61 6.90
C MET A 112 4.31 -9.77 7.48
N VAL A 113 4.47 -9.33 8.73
CA VAL A 113 3.54 -8.43 9.41
C VAL A 113 4.29 -7.20 9.87
N VAL A 114 3.78 -6.03 9.47
CA VAL A 114 4.32 -4.72 9.84
C VAL A 114 3.27 -3.96 10.61
N GLN A 115 3.56 -3.61 11.86
CA GLN A 115 2.74 -2.68 12.64
C GLN A 115 3.11 -1.26 12.24
N VAL A 116 2.11 -0.44 11.90
CA VAL A 116 2.31 0.94 11.46
C VAL A 116 1.44 1.88 12.26
N THR A 117 2.02 3.01 12.65
CA THR A 117 1.33 4.14 13.28
C THR A 117 1.53 5.37 12.42
N MET A 118 0.45 6.10 12.13
CA MET A 118 0.50 7.42 11.53
C MET A 118 0.00 8.47 12.51
N GLU A 119 0.76 9.53 12.66
CA GLU A 119 0.45 10.66 13.55
C GLU A 119 0.35 11.97 12.79
N ASP A 120 -0.64 12.77 13.15
CA ASP A 120 -0.74 14.18 12.80
C ASP A 120 0.11 14.99 13.79
N GLN A 121 1.26 15.46 13.34
CA GLN A 121 2.22 16.21 14.17
C GLN A 121 1.71 17.60 14.53
N LEU A 122 0.82 18.19 13.70
CA LEU A 122 0.25 19.50 13.95
C LEU A 122 -0.83 19.43 15.03
N LYS A 123 -1.68 18.40 14.99
CA LYS A 123 -2.76 18.20 15.97
C LYS A 123 -2.35 17.35 17.18
N LYS A 124 -1.15 16.76 17.13
CA LYS A 124 -0.66 15.83 18.16
C LYS A 124 -1.62 14.66 18.41
N SER A 125 -2.14 14.09 17.33
CA SER A 125 -3.11 12.98 17.39
C SER A 125 -2.69 11.82 16.49
N VAL A 126 -2.91 10.61 17.00
CA VAL A 126 -2.74 9.39 16.22
C VAL A 126 -3.90 9.27 15.25
N LEU A 127 -3.59 9.13 13.97
CA LEU A 127 -4.56 8.96 12.90
C LEU A 127 -4.96 7.49 12.77
N PHE A 128 -4.00 6.58 12.79
CA PHE A 128 -4.25 5.15 12.90
C PHE A 128 -3.04 4.41 13.48
N THR A 129 -3.33 3.24 14.04
CA THR A 129 -2.32 2.23 14.41
C THR A 129 -2.89 0.87 14.04
N GLN A 130 -2.28 0.18 13.06
CA GLN A 130 -2.75 -1.13 12.63
C GLN A 130 -1.65 -1.99 12.01
N PRO A 131 -1.81 -3.33 12.02
CA PRO A 131 -0.93 -4.24 11.29
C PRO A 131 -1.30 -4.32 9.81
N PHE A 132 -0.27 -4.44 8.97
CA PHE A 132 -0.37 -4.77 7.55
C PHE A 132 0.33 -6.10 7.30
N VAL A 133 -0.28 -6.95 6.49
CA VAL A 133 0.21 -8.29 6.20
C VAL A 133 0.50 -8.41 4.73
N GLY A 134 1.68 -8.91 4.40
CA GLY A 134 2.06 -9.31 3.05
C GLY A 134 2.50 -10.76 3.03
N PHE A 135 2.19 -11.49 1.97
CA PHE A 135 2.59 -12.87 1.82
C PHE A 135 2.83 -13.25 0.36
N ALA A 136 3.67 -14.25 0.15
CA ALA A 136 3.88 -14.83 -1.16
C ALA A 136 4.35 -16.28 -1.05
N ASP A 137 3.98 -17.09 -2.02
CA ASP A 137 4.46 -18.45 -2.16
C ASP A 137 5.63 -18.50 -3.18
N TYR A 138 6.60 -19.38 -2.92
CA TYR A 138 7.71 -19.59 -3.83
C TYR A 138 8.12 -21.06 -3.86
N PRO A 139 8.76 -21.57 -4.95
CA PRO A 139 9.24 -22.95 -5.06
C PRO A 139 10.30 -23.24 -3.99
N ALA A 140 10.08 -24.29 -3.19
CA ALA A 140 11.00 -24.68 -2.12
C ALA A 140 12.42 -24.92 -2.65
N GLY A 141 13.44 -24.41 -1.95
CA GLY A 141 14.84 -24.53 -2.33
C GLY A 141 15.34 -23.54 -3.39
N ASN A 142 14.50 -22.61 -3.86
CA ASN A 142 14.89 -21.56 -4.81
C ASN A 142 15.09 -20.22 -4.09
N SER A 143 16.35 -19.85 -3.82
CA SER A 143 16.70 -18.63 -3.11
C SER A 143 16.40 -17.35 -3.89
N VAL A 144 16.45 -17.38 -5.23
CA VAL A 144 16.10 -16.22 -6.07
C VAL A 144 14.60 -15.97 -5.95
N ALA A 145 13.78 -17.01 -6.13
CA ALA A 145 12.33 -16.90 -5.97
C ALA A 145 11.92 -16.50 -4.53
N GLN A 146 12.68 -16.94 -3.52
CA GLN A 146 12.48 -16.47 -2.13
C GLN A 146 12.65 -14.95 -2.00
N GLN A 147 13.71 -14.40 -2.57
CA GLN A 147 13.95 -12.94 -2.54
C GLN A 147 12.84 -12.16 -3.27
N GLU A 148 12.38 -12.67 -4.41
CA GLU A 148 11.26 -12.10 -5.16
C GLU A 148 9.95 -12.18 -4.35
N ALA A 149 9.69 -13.30 -3.67
CA ALA A 149 8.53 -13.48 -2.82
C ALA A 149 8.53 -12.47 -1.64
N ILE A 150 9.69 -12.22 -1.02
CA ILE A 150 9.81 -11.21 0.03
C ILE A 150 9.49 -9.82 -0.52
N ARG A 151 10.04 -9.43 -1.68
CA ARG A 151 9.73 -8.11 -2.30
C ARG A 151 8.27 -7.99 -2.68
N PHE A 152 7.65 -9.07 -3.15
CA PHE A 152 6.23 -9.08 -3.45
C PHE A 152 5.38 -8.86 -2.18
N ALA A 153 5.72 -9.54 -1.08
CA ALA A 153 5.06 -9.35 0.21
C ALA A 153 5.23 -7.91 0.74
N LEU A 154 6.44 -7.32 0.57
CA LEU A 154 6.69 -5.91 0.89
C LEU A 154 5.81 -4.97 0.05
N GLY A 155 5.67 -5.24 -1.25
CA GLY A 155 4.81 -4.45 -2.14
C GLY A 155 3.36 -4.43 -1.67
N GLN A 156 2.80 -5.58 -1.25
CA GLN A 156 1.45 -5.66 -0.69
C GLN A 156 1.30 -4.80 0.58
N ILE A 157 2.32 -4.81 1.45
CA ILE A 157 2.32 -4.00 2.67
C ILE A 157 2.35 -2.50 2.32
N VAL A 158 3.21 -2.09 1.37
CA VAL A 158 3.29 -0.70 0.88
C VAL A 158 1.96 -0.24 0.32
N ASP A 159 1.33 -1.07 -0.52
CA ASP A 159 0.02 -0.76 -1.10
C ASP A 159 -1.05 -0.60 -0.01
N GLY A 160 -1.09 -1.52 0.95
CA GLY A 160 -2.03 -1.46 2.07
C GLY A 160 -1.84 -0.23 2.96
N ILE A 161 -0.58 0.14 3.26
CA ILE A 161 -0.28 1.36 4.03
C ILE A 161 -0.70 2.59 3.22
N PHE A 162 -0.34 2.65 1.93
CA PHE A 162 -0.70 3.75 1.04
C PHE A 162 -2.22 3.95 0.99
N ASP A 163 -2.96 2.88 0.73
CA ASP A 163 -4.43 2.91 0.69
C ASP A 163 -5.01 3.44 2.00
N ARG A 164 -4.47 3.02 3.14
CA ARG A 164 -4.90 3.50 4.46
C ARG A 164 -4.61 4.98 4.66
N VAL A 165 -3.46 5.46 4.19
CA VAL A 165 -3.06 6.88 4.26
C VAL A 165 -3.99 7.75 3.44
N VAL A 166 -4.39 7.33 2.23
CA VAL A 166 -5.14 8.19 1.30
C VAL A 166 -6.65 8.04 1.40
N SER A 167 -7.19 6.92 1.90
CA SER A 167 -8.63 6.60 1.85
C SER A 167 -9.31 6.39 3.20
N GLY A 168 -8.60 6.43 4.29
CA GLY A 168 -9.05 5.77 5.49
C GLY A 168 -9.43 6.62 6.69
N TRP A 169 -10.05 7.77 6.54
CA TRP A 169 -10.50 8.62 7.68
C TRP A 169 -11.98 8.52 7.92
#